data_69a16d428dc9b77e38e5ce8c573cebdb
#
_entry.id   69a16d428dc9b77e38e5ce8c573cebdb
#
_cell.length_a   1.000
_cell.length_b   1.000
_cell.length_c   1.000
_cell.angle_alpha   90.00
_cell.angle_beta   90.00
_cell.angle_gamma   90.00
#
_symmetry.space_group_name_H-M   'P 1'
#
loop_
_entity.id
_entity.type
_entity.pdbx_description
1 polymer ?
#
loop_
_entity_poly.entity_id
_entity_poly.type
_entity_poly.pdbx_seq_one_letter_code
_entity_poly.pdbx_strand_id
1 'polypeptide(L)'
;MKLILNIICILILHQILLGGTTGKLSGVLIDKETGEPLIGCNIIIEDTYFGTSSNEKGEYTMLNIPPRTYSIRFEMIGYKKLVNKGVIIISDKTTSLNGELVSSVIAGEEVIVVAEKKLIQFDVTQSEAIISSEELDGMPVTEVSEVLRLQGGVTVDSDGGIHMRGGRTSEVSYMVDGVPMSDLYDGGIGVQIENDNIQELQVISGTFNAEYGRALTGVVNMVTKDGGNYFEGSVHTYAGDYQSSDKTYNNLTNLNIEDDYSISASLSGPILKDKITFYSSGRVNQSKGWLNGLQTFTIYGDTVFNDENNNRYLDGNEQQKDPYYKGLNWHSSWSTQNKVTFNPLKGTIFKINTILNSRESQDYNFALQLLEDAQITNFNYGRFLGLSISHTLSPTSFLQLNISENKYNYESYLFEDPLDNRYITP
;
A
#
# COMPACT_ATOMS: atom_id res chain seq x y z
N MET A 1 1.11 -15.20 -43.80
CA MET A 1 1.81 -14.39 -42.79
C MET A 1 0.93 -13.34 -42.11
N LYS A 2 0.22 -12.43 -42.81
CA LYS A 2 -0.70 -11.46 -42.19
C LYS A 2 -1.87 -12.08 -41.39
N LEU A 3 -2.46 -13.19 -41.89
CA LEU A 3 -3.55 -13.88 -41.21
C LEU A 3 -3.07 -14.52 -39.88
N ILE A 4 -1.90 -15.13 -39.87
CA ILE A 4 -1.27 -15.74 -38.69
C ILE A 4 -0.91 -14.65 -37.68
N LEU A 5 -0.41 -13.50 -38.12
CA LEU A 5 -0.10 -12.35 -37.26
C LEU A 5 -1.36 -11.77 -36.62
N ASN A 6 -2.47 -11.67 -37.36
CA ASN A 6 -3.75 -11.23 -36.83
C ASN A 6 -4.34 -12.23 -35.82
N ILE A 7 -4.23 -13.54 -36.07
CA ILE A 7 -4.66 -14.58 -35.12
C ILE A 7 -3.80 -14.56 -33.86
N ILE A 8 -2.48 -14.36 -33.98
CA ILE A 8 -1.58 -14.20 -32.84
C ILE A 8 -1.91 -12.92 -32.06
N CYS A 9 -2.17 -11.79 -32.72
CA CYS A 9 -2.64 -10.55 -32.05
C CYS A 9 -3.99 -10.77 -31.34
N ILE A 10 -4.95 -11.48 -31.93
CA ILE A 10 -6.23 -11.78 -31.31
C ILE A 10 -6.05 -12.73 -30.13
N LEU A 11 -5.18 -13.74 -30.22
CA LEU A 11 -4.85 -14.66 -29.13
C LEU A 11 -4.09 -13.97 -27.98
N ILE A 12 -3.23 -13.00 -28.27
CA ILE A 12 -2.53 -12.20 -27.25
C ILE A 12 -3.51 -11.23 -26.58
N LEU A 13 -4.47 -10.66 -27.31
CA LEU A 13 -5.51 -9.79 -26.73
C LEU A 13 -6.48 -10.53 -25.76
N HIS A 14 -6.59 -11.86 -25.85
CA HIS A 14 -7.48 -12.66 -24.99
C HIS A 14 -6.87 -13.04 -23.63
N GLN A 15 -5.63 -12.65 -23.31
CA GLN A 15 -4.95 -13.04 -22.07
C GLN A 15 -4.76 -11.89 -21.06
N ILE A 16 -5.30 -10.69 -21.33
CA ILE A 16 -5.11 -9.55 -20.43
C ILE A 16 -6.42 -9.24 -19.72
N LEU A 17 -6.78 -10.09 -18.76
CA LEU A 17 -7.76 -9.78 -17.71
C LEU A 17 -6.96 -9.37 -16.48
N LEU A 18 -6.88 -8.07 -16.22
CA LEU A 18 -6.24 -7.50 -15.02
C LEU A 18 -7.34 -6.92 -14.14
N GLY A 19 -7.26 -7.18 -12.84
CA GLY A 19 -8.16 -6.60 -11.84
C GLY A 19 -8.17 -5.07 -11.96
N GLY A 20 -9.33 -4.45 -11.81
CA GLY A 20 -9.49 -3.00 -11.89
C GLY A 20 -8.96 -2.31 -10.63
N THR A 21 -8.54 -1.07 -10.77
CA THR A 21 -8.09 -0.19 -9.68
C THR A 21 -9.03 0.98 -9.46
N THR A 22 -10.18 0.96 -10.13
CA THR A 22 -11.16 2.04 -10.14
C THR A 22 -12.56 1.48 -9.91
N GLY A 23 -13.40 2.29 -9.32
CA GLY A 23 -14.80 1.95 -9.12
C GLY A 23 -15.72 2.58 -10.18
N LYS A 24 -16.98 2.20 -10.09
CA LYS A 24 -18.07 2.68 -10.93
C LYS A 24 -19.15 3.28 -10.04
N LEU A 25 -19.73 4.40 -10.51
CA LEU A 25 -20.93 4.99 -9.93
C LEU A 25 -22.07 4.88 -10.92
N SER A 26 -23.26 4.43 -10.48
CA SER A 26 -24.47 4.38 -11.31
C SER A 26 -25.70 4.64 -10.47
N GLY A 27 -26.79 5.04 -11.13
CA GLY A 27 -28.07 5.27 -10.46
C GLY A 27 -29.12 5.82 -11.39
N VAL A 28 -30.28 6.13 -10.83
CA VAL A 28 -31.42 6.73 -11.50
C VAL A 28 -31.82 7.99 -10.79
N LEU A 29 -32.11 9.04 -11.57
CA LEU A 29 -32.56 10.34 -11.07
C LEU A 29 -34.01 10.57 -11.50
N ILE A 30 -34.86 10.87 -10.54
CA ILE A 30 -36.29 11.12 -10.76
C ILE A 30 -36.73 12.43 -10.13
N ASP A 31 -37.78 12.98 -10.65
CA ASP A 31 -38.52 14.08 -10.01
C ASP A 31 -39.26 13.51 -8.78
N LYS A 32 -39.08 14.15 -7.63
CA LYS A 32 -39.63 13.70 -6.35
C LYS A 32 -41.17 13.76 -6.31
N GLU A 33 -41.77 14.72 -7.03
CA GLU A 33 -43.21 14.94 -6.99
C GLU A 33 -43.97 14.09 -8.03
N THR A 34 -43.37 13.97 -9.24
CA THR A 34 -44.03 13.27 -10.36
C THR A 34 -43.57 11.83 -10.52
N GLY A 35 -42.38 11.47 -10.02
CA GLY A 35 -41.73 10.17 -10.22
C GLY A 35 -41.19 10.01 -11.65
N GLU A 36 -41.22 11.04 -12.49
CA GLU A 36 -40.72 10.99 -13.86
C GLU A 36 -39.18 11.02 -13.90
N PRO A 37 -38.54 10.33 -14.88
CA PRO A 37 -37.10 10.34 -15.02
C PRO A 37 -36.57 11.73 -15.42
N LEU A 38 -35.48 12.16 -14.79
CA LEU A 38 -34.83 13.43 -15.09
C LEU A 38 -33.78 13.25 -16.18
N ILE A 39 -34.08 13.75 -17.38
CA ILE A 39 -33.23 13.67 -18.55
C ILE A 39 -32.24 14.83 -18.60
N GLY A 40 -30.94 14.53 -18.78
CA GLY A 40 -29.91 15.57 -18.91
C GLY A 40 -29.53 16.22 -17.57
N CYS A 41 -29.91 15.65 -16.44
CA CYS A 41 -29.40 16.07 -15.13
C CYS A 41 -27.88 15.85 -15.06
N ASN A 42 -27.14 16.85 -14.61
CA ASN A 42 -25.69 16.75 -14.43
C ASN A 42 -25.33 16.06 -13.11
N ILE A 43 -24.48 15.08 -13.18
CA ILE A 43 -23.87 14.35 -12.05
C ILE A 43 -22.41 14.75 -11.99
N ILE A 44 -22.00 15.40 -10.89
CA ILE A 44 -20.64 15.96 -10.72
C ILE A 44 -20.06 15.41 -9.42
N ILE A 45 -18.86 14.86 -9.49
CA ILE A 45 -18.07 14.56 -8.29
C ILE A 45 -17.33 15.84 -7.93
N GLU A 46 -17.68 16.42 -6.76
CA GLU A 46 -17.10 17.68 -6.31
C GLU A 46 -15.58 17.58 -6.19
N ASP A 47 -14.91 18.69 -6.44
CA ASP A 47 -13.45 18.83 -6.37
C ASP A 47 -12.65 17.94 -7.34
N THR A 48 -13.34 17.40 -8.36
CA THR A 48 -12.74 16.57 -9.40
C THR A 48 -13.21 17.02 -10.79
N TYR A 49 -12.59 16.45 -11.83
CA TYR A 49 -13.02 16.60 -13.21
C TYR A 49 -14.08 15.56 -13.65
N PHE A 50 -14.49 14.65 -12.76
CA PHE A 50 -15.46 13.60 -13.06
C PHE A 50 -16.86 14.16 -13.12
N GLY A 51 -17.54 13.90 -14.24
CA GLY A 51 -18.93 14.28 -14.45
C GLY A 51 -19.57 13.54 -15.62
N THR A 52 -20.88 13.32 -15.50
CA THR A 52 -21.73 12.69 -16.52
C THR A 52 -23.11 13.35 -16.50
N SER A 53 -24.00 12.91 -17.38
CA SER A 53 -25.41 13.33 -17.39
C SER A 53 -26.32 12.12 -17.52
N SER A 54 -27.54 12.24 -17.00
CA SER A 54 -28.57 11.20 -17.10
C SER A 54 -29.14 11.08 -18.52
N ASN A 55 -29.50 9.84 -18.88
CA ASN A 55 -30.11 9.51 -20.18
C ASN A 55 -31.65 9.71 -20.16
N GLU A 56 -32.32 9.33 -21.26
CA GLU A 56 -33.78 9.44 -21.42
C GLU A 56 -34.61 8.71 -20.36
N LYS A 57 -34.01 7.73 -19.67
CA LYS A 57 -34.61 6.97 -18.56
C LYS A 57 -34.22 7.49 -17.17
N GLY A 58 -33.52 8.63 -17.12
CA GLY A 58 -32.97 9.16 -15.88
C GLY A 58 -31.75 8.39 -15.38
N GLU A 59 -31.29 7.36 -16.09
CA GLU A 59 -30.16 6.52 -15.70
C GLU A 59 -28.84 7.22 -15.99
N TYR A 60 -27.85 7.05 -15.11
CA TYR A 60 -26.49 7.53 -15.33
C TYR A 60 -25.47 6.47 -14.94
N THR A 61 -24.30 6.57 -15.56
CA THR A 61 -23.13 5.75 -15.25
C THR A 61 -21.87 6.57 -15.40
N MET A 62 -20.95 6.39 -14.45
CA MET A 62 -19.62 7.00 -14.45
C MET A 62 -18.60 5.92 -14.15
N LEU A 63 -17.62 5.74 -15.02
CA LEU A 63 -16.57 4.71 -14.93
C LEU A 63 -15.23 5.34 -14.54
N ASN A 64 -14.29 4.48 -14.15
CA ASN A 64 -12.89 4.84 -13.87
C ASN A 64 -12.72 5.87 -12.74
N ILE A 65 -13.56 5.80 -11.72
CA ILE A 65 -13.47 6.69 -10.55
C ILE A 65 -12.47 6.06 -9.57
N PRO A 66 -11.41 6.77 -9.13
CA PRO A 66 -10.52 6.28 -8.10
C PRO A 66 -11.28 5.94 -6.81
N PRO A 67 -10.89 4.89 -6.06
CA PRO A 67 -11.53 4.56 -4.79
C PRO A 67 -11.22 5.68 -3.78
N ARG A 68 -12.26 6.27 -3.23
CA ARG A 68 -12.23 7.33 -2.21
C ARG A 68 -13.65 7.64 -1.75
N THR A 69 -13.74 8.40 -0.66
CA THR A 69 -15.00 9.01 -0.22
C THR A 69 -15.21 10.35 -0.92
N TYR A 70 -16.36 10.52 -1.55
CA TYR A 70 -16.68 11.69 -2.37
C TYR A 70 -17.96 12.39 -1.94
N SER A 71 -18.07 13.66 -2.34
CA SER A 71 -19.33 14.42 -2.39
C SER A 71 -19.83 14.42 -3.85
N ILE A 72 -21.06 13.96 -4.06
CA ILE A 72 -21.66 13.86 -5.41
C ILE A 72 -22.86 14.79 -5.51
N ARG A 73 -22.77 15.72 -6.45
CA ARG A 73 -23.78 16.73 -6.71
C ARG A 73 -24.62 16.38 -7.95
N PHE A 74 -25.93 16.40 -7.79
CA PHE A 74 -26.90 16.36 -8.86
C PHE A 74 -27.45 17.76 -9.12
N GLU A 75 -27.39 18.22 -10.37
CA GLU A 75 -27.79 19.58 -10.75
C GLU A 75 -28.56 19.60 -12.05
N MET A 76 -29.75 20.19 -12.02
CA MET A 76 -30.60 20.37 -13.19
C MET A 76 -31.32 21.72 -13.10
N ILE A 77 -31.50 22.37 -14.25
CA ILE A 77 -32.25 23.65 -14.33
C ILE A 77 -33.70 23.42 -13.92
N GLY A 78 -34.23 24.25 -13.01
CA GLY A 78 -35.57 24.12 -12.45
C GLY A 78 -35.70 23.25 -11.23
N TYR A 79 -34.59 22.70 -10.73
CA TYR A 79 -34.51 21.84 -9.54
C TYR A 79 -33.53 22.37 -8.50
N LYS A 80 -33.78 22.06 -7.23
CA LYS A 80 -32.81 22.26 -6.14
C LYS A 80 -31.62 21.33 -6.35
N LYS A 81 -30.41 21.84 -6.11
CA LYS A 81 -29.19 21.01 -6.13
C LYS A 81 -29.25 19.97 -5.01
N LEU A 82 -28.95 18.73 -5.32
CA LEU A 82 -28.88 17.67 -4.33
C LEU A 82 -27.41 17.24 -4.19
N VAL A 83 -26.84 17.40 -2.99
CA VAL A 83 -25.47 16.97 -2.68
C VAL A 83 -25.50 15.82 -1.71
N ASN A 84 -24.93 14.69 -2.14
CA ASN A 84 -24.74 13.50 -1.33
C ASN A 84 -23.29 13.45 -0.85
N LYS A 85 -23.05 13.65 0.44
CA LYS A 85 -21.72 13.60 1.07
C LYS A 85 -21.43 12.21 1.62
N GLY A 86 -20.16 11.80 1.65
CA GLY A 86 -19.74 10.54 2.23
C GLY A 86 -20.01 9.33 1.32
N VAL A 87 -20.11 9.52 0.00
CA VAL A 87 -20.29 8.41 -0.94
C VAL A 87 -18.97 7.71 -1.17
N ILE A 88 -18.89 6.44 -0.77
CA ILE A 88 -17.69 5.61 -0.89
C ILE A 88 -17.68 4.93 -2.25
N ILE A 89 -16.62 5.16 -3.01
CA ILE A 89 -16.31 4.43 -4.24
C ILE A 89 -15.24 3.40 -3.91
N ILE A 90 -15.47 2.16 -4.31
CA ILE A 90 -14.62 1.00 -4.05
C ILE A 90 -14.13 0.45 -5.40
N SER A 91 -12.88 0.02 -5.47
CA SER A 91 -12.30 -0.61 -6.67
C SER A 91 -13.09 -1.85 -7.08
N ASP A 92 -13.24 -2.07 -8.36
CA ASP A 92 -13.97 -3.20 -8.98
C ASP A 92 -15.44 -3.34 -8.57
N LYS A 93 -15.98 -2.34 -7.88
CA LYS A 93 -17.39 -2.33 -7.45
C LYS A 93 -18.20 -1.25 -8.15
N THR A 94 -19.51 -1.51 -8.20
CA THR A 94 -20.49 -0.51 -8.61
C THR A 94 -21.17 0.08 -7.39
N THR A 95 -20.89 1.35 -7.09
CA THR A 95 -21.65 2.11 -6.09
C THR A 95 -22.94 2.58 -6.74
N SER A 96 -24.09 2.19 -6.16
CA SER A 96 -25.41 2.60 -6.63
C SER A 96 -25.88 3.82 -5.82
N LEU A 97 -26.19 4.91 -6.50
CA LEU A 97 -26.67 6.15 -5.88
C LEU A 97 -27.84 6.71 -6.68
N ASN A 98 -29.05 6.49 -6.21
CA ASN A 98 -30.25 7.10 -6.78
C ASN A 98 -30.50 8.48 -6.18
N GLY A 99 -31.16 9.35 -6.90
CA GLY A 99 -31.50 10.68 -6.41
C GLY A 99 -32.90 11.11 -6.81
N GLU A 100 -33.57 11.80 -5.88
CA GLU A 100 -34.88 12.43 -6.09
C GLU A 100 -34.70 13.95 -5.95
N LEU A 101 -34.87 14.68 -7.07
CA LEU A 101 -34.73 16.13 -7.07
C LEU A 101 -36.09 16.80 -6.88
N VAL A 102 -36.08 17.86 -6.08
CA VAL A 102 -37.27 18.68 -5.83
C VAL A 102 -37.29 19.84 -6.79
N SER A 103 -38.41 20.05 -7.48
CA SER A 103 -38.64 21.20 -8.33
C SER A 103 -38.52 22.52 -7.56
N SER A 104 -37.87 23.52 -8.09
CA SER A 104 -37.68 24.83 -7.46
C SER A 104 -37.73 25.96 -8.48
N VAL A 105 -38.48 26.99 -8.12
CA VAL A 105 -38.56 28.27 -8.91
C VAL A 105 -37.38 29.17 -8.59
N ILE A 106 -36.65 28.92 -7.48
CA ILE A 106 -35.52 29.74 -7.00
C ILE A 106 -34.23 29.00 -7.37
N ALA A 107 -33.45 29.56 -8.25
CA ALA A 107 -32.15 29.00 -8.60
C ALA A 107 -31.16 29.15 -7.42
N GLY A 108 -30.47 28.05 -7.10
CA GLY A 108 -29.37 28.05 -6.11
C GLY A 108 -29.69 27.44 -4.75
N GLU A 109 -30.92 27.01 -4.46
CA GLU A 109 -31.20 26.23 -3.25
C GLU A 109 -30.54 24.83 -3.31
N GLU A 110 -29.94 24.44 -2.20
CA GLU A 110 -29.20 23.18 -2.07
C GLU A 110 -29.80 22.31 -0.96
N VAL A 111 -29.89 21.01 -1.22
CA VAL A 111 -30.28 19.99 -0.25
C VAL A 111 -29.07 19.09 -0.03
N ILE A 112 -28.58 19.03 1.21
CA ILE A 112 -27.43 18.18 1.58
C ILE A 112 -27.97 16.90 2.23
N VAL A 113 -27.56 15.76 1.70
CA VAL A 113 -27.78 14.43 2.29
C VAL A 113 -26.43 13.83 2.62
N VAL A 114 -26.28 13.29 3.84
CA VAL A 114 -25.09 12.54 4.23
C VAL A 114 -25.37 11.06 4.00
N ALA A 115 -24.53 10.39 3.22
CA ALA A 115 -24.66 8.96 2.98
C ALA A 115 -24.33 8.19 4.28
N GLU A 116 -25.20 7.30 4.69
CA GLU A 116 -24.92 6.36 5.79
C GLU A 116 -24.12 5.16 5.23
N LYS A 117 -23.00 4.84 5.90
CA LYS A 117 -22.20 3.63 5.55
C LYS A 117 -23.06 2.40 5.78
N LYS A 118 -23.39 1.65 4.73
CA LYS A 118 -24.09 0.37 4.88
C LYS A 118 -23.14 -0.64 5.51
N LEU A 119 -23.46 -1.11 6.71
CA LEU A 119 -22.68 -2.10 7.46
C LEU A 119 -22.66 -3.50 6.81
N ILE A 120 -23.61 -3.80 5.94
CA ILE A 120 -23.76 -5.13 5.30
C ILE A 120 -23.96 -4.92 3.80
N GLN A 121 -23.07 -5.51 3.01
CA GLN A 121 -23.21 -5.62 1.56
C GLN A 121 -23.79 -6.99 1.23
N PHE A 122 -25.02 -7.03 0.72
CA PHE A 122 -25.73 -8.29 0.43
C PHE A 122 -25.33 -8.94 -0.92
N ASP A 123 -24.64 -8.22 -1.78
CA ASP A 123 -24.36 -8.64 -3.17
C ASP A 123 -22.97 -9.27 -3.35
N VAL A 124 -22.26 -9.57 -2.26
CA VAL A 124 -20.91 -10.12 -2.32
C VAL A 124 -20.96 -11.65 -2.28
N THR A 125 -20.62 -12.30 -3.38
CA THR A 125 -20.57 -13.77 -3.49
C THR A 125 -19.25 -14.38 -3.02
N GLN A 126 -18.24 -13.54 -2.77
CA GLN A 126 -16.89 -13.92 -2.34
C GLN A 126 -16.59 -13.40 -0.92
N SER A 127 -15.76 -14.12 -0.19
CA SER A 127 -15.24 -13.64 1.09
C SER A 127 -14.18 -12.58 0.83
N GLU A 128 -14.57 -11.32 0.98
CA GLU A 128 -13.74 -10.16 0.73
C GLU A 128 -13.75 -9.24 1.95
N ALA A 129 -12.59 -8.78 2.36
CA ALA A 129 -12.44 -7.68 3.30
C ALA A 129 -11.87 -6.48 2.55
N ILE A 130 -12.54 -5.34 2.64
CA ILE A 130 -12.10 -4.08 2.06
C ILE A 130 -11.83 -3.14 3.22
N ILE A 131 -10.60 -2.66 3.32
CA ILE A 131 -10.11 -1.82 4.39
C ILE A 131 -9.73 -0.47 3.76
N SER A 132 -10.41 0.58 4.16
CA SER A 132 -10.16 1.93 3.65
C SER A 132 -8.93 2.58 4.31
N SER A 133 -8.41 3.66 3.70
CA SER A 133 -7.31 4.42 4.30
C SER A 133 -7.65 4.94 5.69
N GLU A 134 -8.89 5.39 5.93
CA GLU A 134 -9.34 5.88 7.23
C GLU A 134 -9.33 4.76 8.29
N GLU A 135 -9.65 3.53 7.90
CA GLU A 135 -9.57 2.37 8.80
C GLU A 135 -8.13 1.96 9.06
N LEU A 136 -7.25 2.00 8.03
CA LEU A 136 -5.81 1.74 8.17
C LEU A 136 -5.14 2.76 9.10
N ASP A 137 -5.43 4.06 8.93
CA ASP A 137 -4.90 5.14 9.75
C ASP A 137 -5.32 5.03 11.22
N GLY A 138 -6.46 4.36 11.51
CA GLY A 138 -6.94 4.09 12.86
C GLY A 138 -6.34 2.85 13.53
N MET A 139 -5.59 2.03 12.81
CA MET A 139 -4.97 0.80 13.33
C MET A 139 -3.57 1.11 13.92
N PRO A 140 -3.21 0.55 15.08
CA PRO A 140 -1.87 0.73 15.66
C PRO A 140 -0.84 -0.21 15.02
N VAL A 141 -0.82 -0.28 13.69
CA VAL A 141 0.06 -1.16 12.91
C VAL A 141 0.66 -0.38 11.74
N THR A 142 1.89 -0.68 11.38
CA THR A 142 2.63 0.07 10.36
C THR A 142 2.85 -0.72 9.07
N GLU A 143 2.81 -2.04 9.11
CA GLU A 143 3.05 -2.90 7.97
C GLU A 143 1.77 -3.59 7.49
N VAL A 144 1.65 -3.80 6.18
CA VAL A 144 0.51 -4.51 5.56
C VAL A 144 0.36 -5.93 6.12
N SER A 145 1.46 -6.61 6.39
CA SER A 145 1.50 -7.96 6.98
C SER A 145 0.76 -8.02 8.33
N GLU A 146 0.87 -6.98 9.15
CA GLU A 146 0.18 -6.87 10.43
C GLU A 146 -1.32 -6.65 10.25
N VAL A 147 -1.73 -5.82 9.27
CA VAL A 147 -3.15 -5.64 8.90
C VAL A 147 -3.75 -6.94 8.41
N LEU A 148 -3.03 -7.68 7.57
CA LEU A 148 -3.47 -8.97 7.03
C LEU A 148 -3.66 -10.01 8.14
N ARG A 149 -2.79 -10.02 9.17
CA ARG A 149 -2.91 -10.91 10.34
C ARG A 149 -4.22 -10.72 11.12
N LEU A 150 -4.80 -9.53 11.06
CA LEU A 150 -6.09 -9.23 11.70
C LEU A 150 -7.31 -9.74 10.89
N GLN A 151 -7.08 -10.20 9.65
CA GLN A 151 -8.19 -10.64 8.78
C GLN A 151 -8.58 -12.10 9.06
N GLY A 152 -9.87 -12.38 8.97
CA GLY A 152 -10.39 -13.73 9.14
C GLY A 152 -9.86 -14.71 8.08
N GLY A 153 -9.33 -15.85 8.53
CA GLY A 153 -8.77 -16.87 7.65
C GLY A 153 -7.37 -16.61 7.13
N VAL A 154 -6.68 -15.59 7.66
CA VAL A 154 -5.28 -15.30 7.40
C VAL A 154 -4.44 -15.69 8.61
N THR A 155 -3.34 -16.37 8.37
CA THR A 155 -2.31 -16.69 9.38
C THR A 155 -0.95 -16.30 8.86
N VAL A 156 -0.05 -15.91 9.77
CA VAL A 156 1.33 -15.54 9.43
C VAL A 156 2.25 -16.49 10.20
N ASP A 157 3.17 -17.13 9.50
CA ASP A 157 4.15 -18.03 10.11
C ASP A 157 5.30 -17.27 10.80
N SER A 158 6.26 -18.00 11.36
CA SER A 158 7.43 -17.44 12.08
C SER A 158 8.34 -16.63 11.15
N ASP A 159 8.34 -16.93 9.87
CA ASP A 159 9.22 -16.31 8.87
C ASP A 159 8.54 -15.12 8.16
N GLY A 160 7.32 -14.78 8.60
CA GLY A 160 6.51 -13.70 8.04
C GLY A 160 5.68 -14.09 6.83
N GLY A 161 5.69 -15.37 6.43
CA GLY A 161 4.90 -15.90 5.32
C GLY A 161 3.40 -15.84 5.60
N ILE A 162 2.63 -15.34 4.65
CA ILE A 162 1.18 -15.15 4.79
C ILE A 162 0.46 -16.34 4.17
N HIS A 163 -0.40 -16.99 4.95
CA HIS A 163 -1.22 -18.11 4.55
C HIS A 163 -2.69 -17.75 4.59
N MET A 164 -3.41 -18.01 3.52
CA MET A 164 -4.86 -17.79 3.45
C MET A 164 -5.58 -19.14 3.39
N ARG A 165 -6.56 -19.33 4.30
CA ARG A 165 -7.38 -20.54 4.39
C ARG A 165 -6.59 -21.86 4.40
N GLY A 166 -5.42 -21.85 5.02
CA GLY A 166 -4.54 -23.02 5.11
C GLY A 166 -3.73 -23.31 3.84
N GLY A 167 -3.72 -22.41 2.87
CA GLY A 167 -2.88 -22.51 1.69
C GLY A 167 -1.43 -22.13 1.96
N ARG A 168 -0.57 -22.24 0.94
CA ARG A 168 0.84 -21.88 1.01
C ARG A 168 1.03 -20.39 0.72
N THR A 169 2.11 -19.78 1.21
CA THR A 169 2.47 -18.40 0.93
C THR A 169 2.52 -18.11 -0.58
N SER A 170 3.10 -19.01 -1.36
CA SER A 170 3.21 -18.87 -2.82
C SER A 170 1.88 -19.01 -3.59
N GLU A 171 0.79 -19.34 -2.91
CA GLU A 171 -0.57 -19.45 -3.48
C GLU A 171 -1.39 -18.17 -3.29
N VAL A 172 -0.85 -17.18 -2.59
CA VAL A 172 -1.43 -15.85 -2.43
C VAL A 172 -0.87 -14.94 -3.51
N SER A 173 -1.73 -14.21 -4.21
CA SER A 173 -1.32 -13.20 -5.20
C SER A 173 -1.32 -11.82 -4.55
N TYR A 174 -0.18 -11.14 -4.59
CA TYR A 174 -0.05 -9.75 -4.14
C TYR A 174 -0.07 -8.83 -5.36
N MET A 175 -0.87 -7.76 -5.28
CA MET A 175 -1.04 -6.80 -6.36
C MET A 175 -0.92 -5.37 -5.83
N VAL A 176 -0.36 -4.48 -6.66
CA VAL A 176 -0.31 -3.04 -6.44
C VAL A 176 -0.94 -2.35 -7.62
N ASP A 177 -1.95 -1.53 -7.36
CA ASP A 177 -2.71 -0.85 -8.41
C ASP A 177 -3.15 -1.82 -9.54
N GLY A 178 -3.60 -3.07 -9.15
CA GLY A 178 -4.06 -4.10 -10.08
C GLY A 178 -2.94 -4.82 -10.85
N VAL A 179 -1.68 -4.60 -10.51
CA VAL A 179 -0.53 -5.25 -11.18
C VAL A 179 0.14 -6.25 -10.22
N PRO A 180 0.38 -7.49 -10.63
CA PRO A 180 1.04 -8.50 -9.79
C PRO A 180 2.42 -8.05 -9.31
N MET A 181 2.70 -8.23 -8.01
CA MET A 181 3.92 -7.81 -7.34
C MET A 181 4.49 -8.90 -6.42
N SER A 182 4.02 -10.11 -6.54
CA SER A 182 4.58 -11.24 -5.76
C SER A 182 6.04 -11.49 -6.09
N ASP A 183 6.85 -11.77 -5.09
CA ASP A 183 8.19 -12.32 -5.29
C ASP A 183 8.08 -13.70 -5.97
N LEU A 184 8.86 -13.91 -7.02
CA LEU A 184 8.84 -15.16 -7.77
C LEU A 184 9.64 -16.29 -7.10
N TYR A 185 10.47 -15.96 -6.11
CA TYR A 185 11.30 -16.93 -5.41
C TYR A 185 10.57 -17.57 -4.23
N ASP A 186 10.02 -16.76 -3.33
CA ASP A 186 9.34 -17.24 -2.10
C ASP A 186 7.81 -17.09 -2.14
N GLY A 187 7.28 -16.33 -3.11
CA GLY A 187 5.85 -16.07 -3.26
C GLY A 187 5.30 -14.98 -2.33
N GLY A 188 6.17 -14.31 -1.59
CA GLY A 188 5.81 -13.22 -0.68
C GLY A 188 5.58 -11.88 -1.39
N ILE A 189 5.59 -10.80 -0.61
CA ILE A 189 5.46 -9.42 -1.10
C ILE A 189 6.83 -8.97 -1.64
N GLY A 190 6.94 -8.79 -2.96
CA GLY A 190 8.21 -8.44 -3.60
C GLY A 190 8.69 -7.00 -3.32
N VAL A 191 7.78 -6.05 -3.05
CA VAL A 191 8.12 -4.65 -2.70
C VAL A 191 7.25 -4.22 -1.53
N GLN A 192 7.85 -3.82 -0.43
CA GLN A 192 7.12 -3.39 0.76
C GLN A 192 6.43 -2.05 0.50
N ILE A 193 5.16 -1.96 0.90
CA ILE A 193 4.35 -0.75 0.84
C ILE A 193 3.93 -0.39 2.26
N GLU A 194 4.07 0.87 2.60
CA GLU A 194 3.65 1.41 3.89
C GLU A 194 2.13 1.58 3.93
N ASN A 195 1.51 1.31 5.06
CA ASN A 195 0.06 1.47 5.25
C ASN A 195 -0.40 2.89 4.93
N ASP A 196 0.40 3.91 5.29
CA ASP A 196 0.13 5.31 5.02
C ASP A 196 -0.02 5.64 3.53
N ASN A 197 0.49 4.78 2.65
CA ASN A 197 0.45 4.95 1.19
C ASN A 197 -0.72 4.25 0.53
N ILE A 198 -1.51 3.49 1.29
CA ILE A 198 -2.62 2.69 0.79
C ILE A 198 -3.90 3.48 0.90
N GLN A 199 -4.64 3.60 -0.20
CA GLN A 199 -5.98 4.16 -0.26
C GLN A 199 -7.03 3.12 0.09
N GLU A 200 -6.81 1.88 -0.38
CA GLU A 200 -7.72 0.76 -0.17
C GLU A 200 -6.92 -0.55 -0.19
N LEU A 201 -7.12 -1.38 0.82
CA LEU A 201 -6.58 -2.74 0.89
C LEU A 201 -7.71 -3.73 0.72
N GLN A 202 -7.67 -4.52 -0.34
CA GLN A 202 -8.62 -5.59 -0.62
C GLN A 202 -7.99 -6.93 -0.31
N VAL A 203 -8.64 -7.71 0.54
CA VAL A 203 -8.25 -9.08 0.90
C VAL A 203 -9.34 -10.02 0.46
N ILE A 204 -9.12 -10.71 -0.66
CA ILE A 204 -10.09 -11.63 -1.25
C ILE A 204 -9.64 -13.05 -0.96
N SER A 205 -10.47 -13.83 -0.30
CA SER A 205 -10.15 -15.20 0.06
C SER A 205 -11.21 -16.19 -0.42
N GLY A 206 -10.79 -17.33 -0.95
CA GLY A 206 -11.67 -18.39 -1.42
C GLY A 206 -11.99 -18.31 -2.91
N THR A 207 -13.23 -18.03 -3.26
CA THR A 207 -13.64 -17.88 -4.68
C THR A 207 -13.37 -16.45 -5.13
N PHE A 208 -12.59 -16.27 -6.16
CA PHE A 208 -12.30 -14.97 -6.78
C PHE A 208 -12.44 -15.08 -8.30
N ASN A 209 -12.60 -13.93 -8.95
CA ASN A 209 -12.77 -13.86 -10.40
C ASN A 209 -11.53 -14.37 -11.15
N ALA A 210 -11.73 -14.88 -12.37
CA ALA A 210 -10.64 -15.37 -13.23
C ALA A 210 -9.65 -14.27 -13.68
N GLU A 211 -9.96 -13.01 -13.44
CA GLU A 211 -9.09 -11.87 -13.67
C GLU A 211 -7.84 -11.87 -12.77
N TYR A 212 -7.92 -12.48 -11.58
CA TYR A 212 -6.80 -12.61 -10.67
C TYR A 212 -5.95 -13.83 -11.03
N GLY A 213 -4.96 -13.61 -11.90
CA GLY A 213 -4.00 -14.67 -12.26
C GLY A 213 -3.06 -15.01 -11.11
N ARG A 214 -2.51 -16.24 -11.12
CA ARG A 214 -1.53 -16.75 -10.15
C ARG A 214 -2.01 -16.81 -8.69
N ALA A 215 -3.30 -16.69 -8.44
CA ALA A 215 -3.88 -16.85 -7.12
C ALA A 215 -4.56 -18.23 -7.02
N LEU A 216 -4.33 -18.93 -5.92
CA LEU A 216 -5.00 -20.21 -5.62
C LEU A 216 -5.81 -20.14 -4.31
N THR A 217 -5.33 -19.42 -3.31
CA THR A 217 -5.96 -19.34 -1.99
C THR A 217 -6.45 -17.94 -1.63
N GLY A 218 -5.86 -16.91 -2.22
CA GLY A 218 -6.30 -15.54 -1.98
C GLY A 218 -5.58 -14.51 -2.83
N VAL A 219 -6.14 -13.29 -2.81
CA VAL A 219 -5.59 -12.10 -3.46
C VAL A 219 -5.53 -10.98 -2.44
N VAL A 220 -4.39 -10.30 -2.39
CA VAL A 220 -4.19 -9.04 -1.66
C VAL A 220 -3.94 -7.96 -2.69
N ASN A 221 -4.90 -7.07 -2.89
CA ASN A 221 -4.76 -5.95 -3.81
C ASN A 221 -4.64 -4.64 -3.01
N MET A 222 -3.52 -3.95 -3.17
CA MET A 222 -3.19 -2.69 -2.53
C MET A 222 -3.38 -1.57 -3.55
N VAL A 223 -4.43 -0.80 -3.40
CA VAL A 223 -4.64 0.41 -4.23
C VAL A 223 -3.97 1.58 -3.52
N THR A 224 -2.99 2.18 -4.19
CA THR A 224 -2.17 3.24 -3.60
C THR A 224 -2.84 4.61 -3.71
N LYS A 225 -2.55 5.53 -2.76
CA LYS A 225 -3.10 6.88 -2.73
C LYS A 225 -2.78 7.65 -4.01
N ASP A 226 -3.72 8.46 -4.48
CA ASP A 226 -3.61 9.38 -5.62
C ASP A 226 -3.60 10.84 -5.13
N GLY A 227 -3.02 11.75 -5.90
CA GLY A 227 -3.13 13.19 -5.67
C GLY A 227 -4.52 13.72 -6.01
N GLY A 228 -4.95 14.74 -5.28
CA GLY A 228 -6.20 15.46 -5.50
C GLY A 228 -6.00 16.88 -6.05
N ASN A 229 -7.10 17.67 -6.13
CA ASN A 229 -7.10 19.07 -6.53
C ASN A 229 -6.79 20.06 -5.41
N TYR A 230 -6.54 19.56 -4.20
CA TYR A 230 -6.10 20.32 -3.03
C TYR A 230 -4.79 19.74 -2.53
N PHE A 231 -4.00 20.61 -1.89
CA PHE A 231 -2.81 20.13 -1.19
C PHE A 231 -3.23 19.48 0.13
N GLU A 232 -2.81 18.24 0.30
CA GLU A 232 -2.97 17.47 1.52
C GLU A 232 -1.60 16.94 1.91
N GLY A 233 -1.31 16.88 3.20
CA GLY A 233 -0.03 16.35 3.69
C GLY A 233 -0.16 15.87 5.12
N SER A 234 0.69 14.91 5.46
CA SER A 234 0.79 14.37 6.81
C SER A 234 2.24 14.20 7.21
N VAL A 235 2.50 14.29 8.51
CA VAL A 235 3.78 13.92 9.10
C VAL A 235 3.47 13.10 10.35
N HIS A 236 4.00 11.88 10.39
CA HIS A 236 3.90 11.00 11.54
C HIS A 236 5.30 10.74 12.07
N THR A 237 5.48 10.89 13.36
CA THR A 237 6.76 10.62 14.02
C THR A 237 6.50 9.75 15.24
N TYR A 238 7.34 8.76 15.40
CA TYR A 238 7.41 7.91 16.57
C TYR A 238 8.85 7.86 17.04
N ALA A 239 9.06 7.90 18.35
CA ALA A 239 10.35 7.66 18.96
C ALA A 239 10.14 6.93 20.29
N GLY A 240 10.98 5.96 20.58
CA GLY A 240 10.86 5.14 21.76
C GLY A 240 12.13 4.38 22.07
N ASP A 241 12.06 3.53 23.07
CA ASP A 241 13.12 2.58 23.42
C ASP A 241 12.56 1.49 24.33
N TYR A 242 13.24 0.37 24.38
CA TYR A 242 12.94 -0.72 25.30
C TYR A 242 13.63 -0.50 26.63
N GLN A 243 12.89 -0.54 27.72
CA GLN A 243 13.44 -0.43 29.07
C GLN A 243 13.04 -1.63 29.93
N SER A 244 14.02 -2.21 30.62
CA SER A 244 13.79 -3.29 31.56
C SER A 244 14.75 -3.18 32.75
N SER A 245 14.23 -3.43 33.94
CA SER A 245 15.03 -3.64 35.17
C SER A 245 15.41 -5.11 35.39
N ASP A 246 14.89 -6.02 34.56
CA ASP A 246 15.22 -7.45 34.63
C ASP A 246 16.62 -7.68 34.08
N LYS A 247 17.49 -8.25 34.91
CA LYS A 247 18.89 -8.55 34.58
C LYS A 247 19.06 -9.61 33.49
N THR A 248 17.99 -10.29 33.09
CA THR A 248 17.98 -11.21 31.96
C THR A 248 18.21 -10.49 30.65
N TYR A 249 17.80 -9.20 30.58
CA TYR A 249 17.98 -8.37 29.41
C TYR A 249 19.15 -7.42 29.60
N ASN A 250 20.16 -7.59 28.77
CA ASN A 250 21.37 -6.77 28.82
C ASN A 250 21.12 -5.36 28.30
N ASN A 251 21.71 -4.35 28.97
CA ASN A 251 21.80 -2.94 28.50
C ASN A 251 20.45 -2.28 28.19
N LEU A 252 19.38 -2.61 28.94
CA LEU A 252 18.06 -1.97 28.84
C LEU A 252 17.69 -1.13 30.06
N THR A 253 18.68 -0.73 30.87
CA THR A 253 18.42 0.06 32.09
C THR A 253 18.20 1.55 31.83
N ASN A 254 18.78 2.08 30.76
CA ASN A 254 18.71 3.49 30.39
C ASN A 254 17.85 3.66 29.14
N LEU A 255 16.93 4.60 29.19
CA LEU A 255 16.10 4.96 28.04
C LEU A 255 16.88 5.87 27.07
N ASN A 256 16.95 5.48 25.81
CA ASN A 256 17.52 6.28 24.74
C ASN A 256 16.56 6.34 23.54
N ILE A 257 15.79 7.40 23.48
CA ILE A 257 14.72 7.59 22.47
C ILE A 257 15.23 7.69 21.02
N GLU A 258 16.55 7.75 20.81
CA GLU A 258 17.17 7.75 19.48
C GLU A 258 17.38 6.31 18.96
N ASP A 259 17.16 5.30 19.77
CA ASP A 259 17.42 3.91 19.44
C ASP A 259 16.29 3.29 18.60
N ASP A 260 15.07 3.79 18.81
CA ASP A 260 13.88 3.36 18.07
C ASP A 260 13.11 4.58 17.57
N TYR A 261 13.09 4.83 16.27
CA TYR A 261 12.29 5.91 15.71
C TYR A 261 11.75 5.58 14.32
N SER A 262 10.62 6.18 14.00
CA SER A 262 10.02 6.17 12.68
C SER A 262 9.56 7.58 12.33
N ILE A 263 9.91 8.04 11.14
CA ILE A 263 9.48 9.32 10.61
C ILE A 263 8.90 9.06 9.23
N SER A 264 7.60 9.35 9.06
CA SER A 264 6.95 9.33 7.75
C SER A 264 6.36 10.69 7.43
N ALA A 265 6.40 11.04 6.15
CA ALA A 265 5.79 12.25 5.63
C ALA A 265 5.16 11.99 4.27
N SER A 266 4.02 12.62 4.02
CA SER A 266 3.38 12.61 2.71
C SER A 266 2.95 14.00 2.28
N LEU A 267 2.90 14.21 0.96
CA LEU A 267 2.39 15.41 0.33
C LEU A 267 1.71 15.03 -0.98
N SER A 268 0.50 15.53 -1.17
CA SER A 268 -0.24 15.37 -2.41
C SER A 268 -0.88 16.67 -2.84
N GLY A 269 -1.21 16.79 -4.13
CA GLY A 269 -1.88 17.98 -4.63
C GLY A 269 -1.81 18.13 -6.14
N PRO A 270 -2.32 19.26 -6.66
CA PRO A 270 -2.29 19.57 -8.08
C PRO A 270 -0.95 20.22 -8.47
N ILE A 271 -0.31 19.68 -9.54
CA ILE A 271 0.70 20.42 -10.31
C ILE A 271 -0.02 21.37 -11.28
N LEU A 272 -1.07 20.86 -11.93
CA LEU A 272 -1.99 21.62 -12.75
C LEU A 272 -3.40 21.15 -12.46
N LYS A 273 -4.22 22.02 -11.85
CA LYS A 273 -5.58 21.70 -11.42
C LYS A 273 -6.36 20.97 -12.52
N ASP A 274 -7.09 19.92 -12.15
CA ASP A 274 -7.89 19.03 -13.01
C ASP A 274 -7.11 18.24 -14.08
N LYS A 275 -5.80 18.49 -14.24
CA LYS A 275 -5.01 17.86 -15.31
C LYS A 275 -3.84 17.02 -14.79
N ILE A 276 -3.05 17.55 -13.85
CA ILE A 276 -1.87 16.87 -13.34
C ILE A 276 -1.89 16.96 -11.84
N THR A 277 -1.93 15.81 -11.19
CA THR A 277 -1.84 15.70 -9.73
C THR A 277 -0.69 14.79 -9.34
N PHE A 278 -0.18 14.94 -8.12
CA PHE A 278 0.86 14.11 -7.60
C PHE A 278 0.56 13.65 -6.17
N TYR A 279 1.11 12.52 -5.83
CA TYR A 279 1.25 12.01 -4.46
C TYR A 279 2.71 11.61 -4.25
N SER A 280 3.31 12.04 -3.17
CA SER A 280 4.69 11.69 -2.79
C SER A 280 4.74 11.40 -1.30
N SER A 281 5.40 10.33 -0.93
CA SER A 281 5.60 9.97 0.48
C SER A 281 6.99 9.38 0.68
N GLY A 282 7.45 9.43 1.93
CA GLY A 282 8.67 8.78 2.36
C GLY A 282 8.60 8.42 3.84
N ARG A 283 9.25 7.31 4.20
CA ARG A 283 9.42 6.86 5.58
C ARG A 283 10.88 6.47 5.81
N VAL A 284 11.37 6.80 6.98
CA VAL A 284 12.62 6.28 7.53
C VAL A 284 12.29 5.63 8.86
N ASN A 285 12.78 4.42 9.07
CA ASN A 285 12.57 3.64 10.28
C ASN A 285 13.89 3.07 10.77
N GLN A 286 14.17 3.22 12.05
CA GLN A 286 15.34 2.70 12.74
C GLN A 286 14.90 2.01 14.00
N SER A 287 15.39 0.81 14.26
CA SER A 287 15.25 0.11 15.54
C SER A 287 16.56 -0.57 15.88
N LYS A 288 17.09 -0.32 17.08
CA LYS A 288 18.23 -1.07 17.62
C LYS A 288 17.81 -2.42 18.21
N GLY A 289 16.50 -2.61 18.40
CA GLY A 289 15.94 -3.78 19.02
C GLY A 289 16.20 -3.84 20.53
N TRP A 290 15.72 -4.91 21.14
CA TRP A 290 15.79 -5.10 22.60
C TRP A 290 16.73 -6.21 23.03
N LEU A 291 17.27 -6.99 22.10
CA LEU A 291 18.24 -8.05 22.39
C LEU A 291 19.66 -7.51 22.20
N ASN A 292 20.35 -7.31 23.30
CA ASN A 292 21.74 -6.86 23.32
C ASN A 292 22.66 -7.99 23.77
N GLY A 293 23.69 -8.27 22.98
CA GLY A 293 24.75 -9.21 23.30
C GLY A 293 25.98 -8.51 23.87
N LEU A 294 26.56 -9.07 24.94
CA LEU A 294 27.86 -8.65 25.42
C LEU A 294 28.93 -9.18 24.47
N GLN A 295 29.59 -8.27 23.77
CA GLN A 295 30.63 -8.65 22.83
C GLN A 295 31.91 -9.02 23.62
N THR A 296 32.23 -10.30 23.65
CA THR A 296 33.35 -10.82 24.46
C THR A 296 34.49 -11.31 23.59
N PHE A 297 34.18 -11.85 22.42
CA PHE A 297 35.17 -12.47 21.54
C PHE A 297 35.00 -11.97 20.11
N THR A 298 36.12 -11.91 19.36
CA THR A 298 36.09 -11.82 17.91
C THR A 298 35.73 -13.15 17.28
N ILE A 299 35.40 -13.17 15.97
CA ILE A 299 35.21 -14.43 15.22
C ILE A 299 36.47 -15.32 15.20
N TYR A 300 37.65 -14.78 15.54
CA TYR A 300 38.92 -15.50 15.63
C TYR A 300 39.25 -16.02 17.03
N GLY A 301 38.35 -15.78 17.99
CA GLY A 301 38.52 -16.22 19.37
C GLY A 301 39.30 -15.25 20.25
N ASP A 302 39.72 -14.10 19.71
CA ASP A 302 40.36 -13.06 20.51
C ASP A 302 39.35 -12.36 21.42
N THR A 303 39.77 -11.94 22.60
CA THR A 303 38.90 -11.22 23.54
C THR A 303 38.77 -9.75 23.10
N VAL A 304 37.53 -9.26 23.06
CA VAL A 304 37.22 -7.85 22.73
C VAL A 304 36.88 -7.09 24.00
N PHE A 305 37.58 -5.99 24.25
CA PHE A 305 37.29 -5.09 25.34
C PHE A 305 37.39 -3.62 24.87
N ASN A 306 36.64 -2.77 25.53
CA ASN A 306 36.75 -1.34 25.35
C ASN A 306 37.95 -0.84 26.14
N ASP A 307 39.03 -0.44 25.47
CA ASP A 307 40.27 0.03 26.09
C ASP A 307 40.43 1.55 25.98
N GLU A 308 41.40 2.10 26.74
CA GLU A 308 41.72 3.52 26.74
C GLU A 308 42.31 3.99 25.39
N ASN A 309 42.87 3.07 24.61
CA ASN A 309 43.47 3.32 23.31
C ASN A 309 42.54 3.12 22.12
N ASN A 310 41.30 2.68 22.40
CA ASN A 310 40.25 2.42 21.40
C ASN A 310 40.66 1.35 20.35
N ASN A 311 41.54 0.41 20.73
CA ASN A 311 42.03 -0.66 19.87
C ASN A 311 41.24 -1.96 19.98
N ARG A 312 40.27 -2.05 20.92
CA ARG A 312 39.36 -3.18 21.17
C ARG A 312 40.03 -4.46 21.67
N TYR A 313 41.32 -4.45 21.99
CA TYR A 313 42.05 -5.61 22.49
C TYR A 313 42.67 -5.28 23.83
N LEU A 314 42.74 -6.31 24.74
CA LEU A 314 43.48 -6.16 26.00
C LEU A 314 44.98 -6.26 25.73
N ASP A 315 45.69 -5.15 25.89
CA ASP A 315 47.15 -5.14 25.90
C ASP A 315 47.65 -5.45 27.31
N GLY A 316 47.65 -6.71 27.65
CA GLY A 316 48.38 -7.29 28.79
C GLY A 316 48.22 -6.71 30.20
N ASN A 317 47.82 -5.45 30.39
CA ASN A 317 47.66 -4.72 31.64
C ASN A 317 46.37 -3.89 31.75
N GLU A 318 45.52 -3.92 30.77
CA GLU A 318 44.28 -3.12 30.74
C GLU A 318 43.12 -3.87 31.44
N GLN A 319 42.36 -3.17 32.28
CA GLN A 319 41.18 -3.70 32.91
C GLN A 319 39.97 -3.28 32.08
N GLN A 320 39.05 -4.23 31.86
CA GLN A 320 37.75 -3.97 31.26
C GLN A 320 37.02 -2.88 32.06
N LYS A 321 36.90 -1.66 31.49
CA LYS A 321 36.21 -0.56 32.17
C LYS A 321 34.72 -0.60 32.04
N ASP A 322 34.21 -0.90 30.84
CA ASP A 322 32.76 -1.00 30.59
C ASP A 322 32.45 -2.12 29.61
N PRO A 323 31.42 -2.94 29.89
CA PRO A 323 30.98 -3.98 28.97
C PRO A 323 30.47 -3.33 27.66
N TYR A 324 31.00 -3.79 26.53
CA TYR A 324 30.52 -3.39 25.21
C TYR A 324 29.32 -4.24 24.80
N TYR A 325 28.16 -3.61 24.65
CA TYR A 325 26.94 -4.25 24.19
C TYR A 325 26.59 -3.81 22.78
N LYS A 326 26.18 -4.77 21.94
CA LYS A 326 25.72 -4.55 20.59
C LYS A 326 24.29 -5.06 20.44
N GLY A 327 23.43 -4.30 19.76
CA GLY A 327 22.10 -4.77 19.37
C GLY A 327 22.22 -5.96 18.41
N LEU A 328 21.48 -7.03 18.68
CA LEU A 328 21.54 -8.29 17.92
C LEU A 328 20.32 -8.52 17.03
N ASN A 329 19.29 -7.68 17.15
CA ASN A 329 18.05 -7.76 16.38
C ASN A 329 17.62 -6.37 15.89
N TRP A 330 18.57 -5.63 15.32
CA TRP A 330 18.34 -4.29 14.81
C TRP A 330 17.84 -4.31 13.36
N HIS A 331 17.16 -3.24 12.96
CA HIS A 331 16.88 -2.96 11.57
C HIS A 331 16.89 -1.47 11.29
N SER A 332 17.24 -1.14 10.06
CA SER A 332 17.14 0.19 9.47
C SER A 332 16.48 0.08 8.12
N SER A 333 15.51 0.93 7.84
CA SER A 333 14.83 0.91 6.55
C SER A 333 14.42 2.31 6.11
N TRP A 334 14.31 2.47 4.80
CA TRP A 334 13.66 3.62 4.20
C TRP A 334 12.76 3.17 3.04
N SER A 335 11.70 3.90 2.82
CA SER A 335 10.79 3.71 1.69
C SER A 335 10.35 5.04 1.12
N THR A 336 10.05 5.07 -0.17
CA THR A 336 9.41 6.21 -0.82
C THR A 336 8.46 5.74 -1.90
N GLN A 337 7.35 6.44 -2.03
CA GLN A 337 6.38 6.27 -3.11
C GLN A 337 6.10 7.60 -3.79
N ASN A 338 6.10 7.59 -5.12
CA ASN A 338 5.77 8.75 -5.92
C ASN A 338 4.79 8.35 -7.02
N LYS A 339 3.65 9.03 -7.09
CA LYS A 339 2.62 8.78 -8.09
C LYS A 339 2.23 10.09 -8.77
N VAL A 340 2.21 10.08 -10.09
CA VAL A 340 1.76 11.21 -10.90
C VAL A 340 0.59 10.74 -11.76
N THR A 341 -0.50 11.48 -11.67
CA THR A 341 -1.70 11.24 -12.47
C THR A 341 -1.86 12.39 -13.47
N PHE A 342 -2.00 12.05 -14.74
CA PHE A 342 -2.17 13.00 -15.83
C PHE A 342 -3.45 12.71 -16.62
N ASN A 343 -4.31 13.71 -16.72
CA ASN A 343 -5.61 13.69 -17.40
C ASN A 343 -5.59 14.60 -18.64
N PRO A 344 -5.06 14.15 -19.80
CA PRO A 344 -4.90 15.00 -20.98
C PRO A 344 -6.23 15.35 -21.63
N LEU A 345 -7.18 14.43 -21.63
CA LEU A 345 -8.47 14.51 -22.28
C LEU A 345 -9.55 13.92 -21.37
N LYS A 346 -10.80 14.33 -21.53
CA LYS A 346 -11.94 13.76 -20.82
C LYS A 346 -12.00 12.24 -21.03
N GLY A 347 -12.05 11.50 -19.95
CA GLY A 347 -12.11 10.03 -19.97
C GLY A 347 -10.77 9.31 -20.18
N THR A 348 -9.64 10.03 -20.29
CA THR A 348 -8.30 9.43 -20.43
C THR A 348 -7.44 9.76 -19.21
N ILE A 349 -6.90 8.76 -18.56
CA ILE A 349 -6.06 8.87 -17.36
C ILE A 349 -4.76 8.13 -17.59
N PHE A 350 -3.64 8.78 -17.35
CA PHE A 350 -2.31 8.18 -17.26
C PHE A 350 -1.84 8.25 -15.82
N LYS A 351 -1.30 7.16 -15.31
CA LYS A 351 -0.69 7.11 -13.97
C LYS A 351 0.71 6.53 -14.09
N ILE A 352 1.66 7.18 -13.45
CA ILE A 352 3.02 6.66 -13.24
C ILE A 352 3.17 6.50 -11.73
N ASN A 353 3.50 5.29 -11.27
CA ASN A 353 3.73 4.98 -9.87
C ASN A 353 5.13 4.39 -9.69
N THR A 354 5.89 4.91 -8.73
CA THR A 354 7.22 4.43 -8.38
C THR A 354 7.27 4.16 -6.89
N ILE A 355 7.70 2.97 -6.49
CA ILE A 355 7.93 2.60 -5.10
C ILE A 355 9.36 2.10 -4.99
N LEU A 356 10.11 2.66 -4.05
CA LEU A 356 11.47 2.24 -3.74
C LEU A 356 11.55 1.97 -2.24
N ASN A 357 12.21 0.91 -1.85
CA ASN A 357 12.52 0.63 -0.45
C ASN A 357 13.87 -0.04 -0.30
N SER A 358 14.44 0.11 0.88
CA SER A 358 15.64 -0.61 1.31
C SER A 358 15.50 -0.94 2.79
N ARG A 359 15.93 -2.13 3.18
CA ARG A 359 15.99 -2.56 4.57
C ARG A 359 17.28 -3.31 4.80
N GLU A 360 17.95 -2.94 5.88
CA GLU A 360 19.07 -3.66 6.47
C GLU A 360 18.64 -4.19 7.82
N SER A 361 18.95 -5.44 8.12
CA SER A 361 18.54 -6.04 9.40
C SER A 361 19.49 -7.14 9.84
N GLN A 362 19.56 -7.35 11.15
CA GLN A 362 20.15 -8.53 11.76
C GLN A 362 19.08 -9.26 12.56
N ASP A 363 19.02 -10.59 12.41
CA ASP A 363 18.18 -11.44 13.23
C ASP A 363 18.99 -12.03 14.39
N TYR A 364 18.35 -12.11 15.55
CA TYR A 364 19.01 -12.65 16.73
C TYR A 364 19.45 -14.11 16.54
N ASN A 365 20.73 -14.38 16.81
CA ASN A 365 21.25 -15.75 16.88
C ASN A 365 21.92 -15.99 18.24
N PHE A 366 21.30 -16.84 19.05
CA PHE A 366 21.78 -17.16 20.39
C PHE A 366 23.22 -17.71 20.40
N ALA A 367 23.59 -18.54 19.42
CA ALA A 367 24.93 -19.12 19.34
C ALA A 367 26.04 -18.08 19.11
N LEU A 368 25.70 -16.91 18.54
CA LEU A 368 26.63 -15.85 18.15
C LEU A 368 26.56 -14.63 19.07
N GLN A 369 25.80 -14.67 20.16
CA GLN A 369 25.51 -13.52 21.03
C GLN A 369 26.75 -12.91 21.71
N LEU A 370 27.83 -13.65 21.85
CA LEU A 370 29.08 -13.20 22.47
C LEU A 370 30.18 -12.86 21.44
N LEU A 371 29.88 -12.99 20.15
CA LEU A 371 30.85 -12.81 19.09
C LEU A 371 30.62 -11.46 18.39
N GLU A 372 31.65 -10.61 18.41
CA GLU A 372 31.63 -9.37 17.63
C GLU A 372 31.61 -9.70 16.14
N ASP A 373 30.74 -8.99 15.39
CA ASP A 373 30.67 -9.04 13.94
C ASP A 373 30.49 -10.46 13.34
N ALA A 374 29.98 -11.42 14.13
CA ALA A 374 29.71 -12.79 13.67
C ALA A 374 28.30 -12.97 13.12
N GLN A 375 27.42 -11.99 13.30
CA GLN A 375 26.03 -12.11 12.83
C GLN A 375 25.88 -11.58 11.42
N ILE A 376 25.19 -12.38 10.61
CA ILE A 376 24.90 -12.06 9.22
C ILE A 376 23.94 -10.85 9.17
N THR A 377 24.23 -9.93 8.25
CA THR A 377 23.33 -8.81 7.92
C THR A 377 22.56 -9.14 6.64
N ASN A 378 21.28 -8.93 6.69
CA ASN A 378 20.36 -9.09 5.57
C ASN A 378 20.10 -7.73 4.93
N PHE A 379 20.23 -7.66 3.62
CA PHE A 379 19.99 -6.48 2.80
C PHE A 379 18.85 -6.75 1.82
N ASN A 380 17.79 -5.99 1.91
CA ASN A 380 16.66 -6.08 1.02
C ASN A 380 16.51 -4.77 0.25
N TYR A 381 16.39 -4.84 -1.05
CA TYR A 381 16.12 -3.69 -1.90
C TYR A 381 14.96 -4.00 -2.84
N GLY A 382 13.92 -3.19 -2.81
CA GLY A 382 12.74 -3.30 -3.67
C GLY A 382 12.56 -2.08 -4.56
N ARG A 383 12.20 -2.32 -5.83
CA ARG A 383 11.79 -1.28 -6.79
C ARG A 383 10.58 -1.74 -7.57
N PHE A 384 9.55 -0.92 -7.56
CA PHE A 384 8.39 -1.02 -8.43
C PHE A 384 8.31 0.21 -9.31
N LEU A 385 8.11 0.03 -10.60
CA LEU A 385 7.79 1.07 -11.57
C LEU A 385 6.54 0.64 -12.34
N GLY A 386 5.44 1.38 -12.21
CA GLY A 386 4.16 1.11 -12.85
C GLY A 386 3.74 2.24 -13.78
N LEU A 387 3.21 1.88 -14.94
CA LEU A 387 2.51 2.76 -15.87
C LEU A 387 1.11 2.20 -16.11
N SER A 388 0.09 2.99 -15.83
CA SER A 388 -1.31 2.66 -16.11
C SER A 388 -1.92 3.69 -17.05
N ILE A 389 -2.61 3.22 -18.06
CA ILE A 389 -3.35 4.04 -19.03
C ILE A 389 -4.78 3.53 -19.03
N SER A 390 -5.74 4.40 -18.78
CA SER A 390 -7.16 4.08 -18.80
C SER A 390 -7.89 5.05 -19.69
N HIS A 391 -8.79 4.53 -20.57
CA HIS A 391 -9.59 5.35 -21.47
C HIS A 391 -11.03 4.85 -21.51
N THR A 392 -11.98 5.72 -21.19
CA THR A 392 -13.42 5.44 -21.26
C THR A 392 -13.91 5.64 -22.69
N LEU A 393 -14.32 4.55 -23.33
CA LEU A 393 -14.83 4.53 -24.70
C LEU A 393 -16.32 4.91 -24.79
N SER A 394 -17.10 4.48 -23.81
CA SER A 394 -18.54 4.72 -23.70
C SER A 394 -18.98 4.65 -22.23
N PRO A 395 -20.21 5.01 -21.87
CA PRO A 395 -20.72 4.85 -20.50
C PRO A 395 -20.64 3.42 -19.96
N THR A 396 -20.51 2.42 -20.84
CA THR A 396 -20.49 0.99 -20.48
C THR A 396 -19.18 0.29 -20.81
N SER A 397 -18.20 1.00 -21.43
CA SER A 397 -16.97 0.36 -21.92
C SER A 397 -15.76 1.25 -21.69
N PHE A 398 -14.68 0.64 -21.23
CA PHE A 398 -13.37 1.29 -21.08
C PHE A 398 -12.25 0.35 -21.49
N LEU A 399 -11.09 0.92 -21.75
CA LEU A 399 -9.83 0.21 -22.01
C LEU A 399 -8.86 0.57 -20.92
N GLN A 400 -8.14 -0.43 -20.40
CA GLN A 400 -7.05 -0.23 -19.44
C GLN A 400 -5.82 -1.01 -19.90
N LEU A 401 -4.66 -0.36 -19.81
CA LEU A 401 -3.35 -0.96 -20.06
C LEU A 401 -2.45 -0.67 -18.86
N ASN A 402 -1.92 -1.73 -18.26
CA ASN A 402 -0.97 -1.65 -17.17
C ASN A 402 0.35 -2.28 -17.60
N ILE A 403 1.45 -1.60 -17.32
CA ILE A 403 2.82 -2.08 -17.58
C ILE A 403 3.60 -1.86 -16.29
N SER A 404 4.34 -2.86 -15.82
CA SER A 404 5.18 -2.71 -14.64
C SER A 404 6.52 -3.40 -14.77
N GLU A 405 7.49 -2.88 -14.04
CA GLU A 405 8.77 -3.50 -13.75
C GLU A 405 8.91 -3.64 -12.24
N ASN A 406 9.14 -4.86 -11.77
CA ASN A 406 9.44 -5.18 -10.38
C ASN A 406 10.88 -5.68 -10.29
N LYS A 407 11.65 -5.14 -9.36
CA LYS A 407 12.98 -5.64 -9.03
C LYS A 407 13.07 -5.81 -7.53
N TYR A 408 13.48 -6.99 -7.11
CA TYR A 408 13.76 -7.31 -5.73
C TYR A 408 15.16 -7.94 -5.65
N ASN A 409 15.99 -7.41 -4.77
CA ASN A 409 17.32 -7.95 -4.48
C ASN A 409 17.36 -8.30 -2.99
N TYR A 410 17.78 -9.51 -2.69
CA TYR A 410 18.10 -9.98 -1.36
C TYR A 410 19.56 -10.42 -1.32
N GLU A 411 20.28 -9.87 -0.37
CA GLU A 411 21.67 -10.24 -0.09
C GLU A 411 21.78 -10.53 1.41
N SER A 412 22.59 -11.53 1.76
CA SER A 412 22.78 -11.94 3.15
C SER A 412 24.21 -12.38 3.32
N TYR A 413 24.99 -11.62 4.09
CA TYR A 413 26.40 -11.89 4.25
C TYR A 413 26.95 -11.34 5.57
N LEU A 414 28.07 -11.89 6.01
CA LEU A 414 28.84 -11.37 7.11
C LEU A 414 29.79 -10.25 6.63
N PHE A 415 30.46 -10.49 5.51
CA PHE A 415 31.33 -9.53 4.81
C PHE A 415 30.91 -9.42 3.35
N GLU A 416 30.88 -8.20 2.81
CA GLU A 416 30.41 -7.90 1.46
C GLU A 416 31.24 -8.61 0.37
N ASP A 417 32.57 -8.64 0.53
CA ASP A 417 33.44 -9.38 -0.39
C ASP A 417 33.44 -10.88 -0.04
N PRO A 418 32.93 -11.78 -0.91
CA PRO A 418 32.94 -13.23 -0.68
C PRO A 418 34.37 -13.80 -0.61
N LEU A 419 35.37 -13.07 -1.04
CA LEU A 419 36.79 -13.44 -0.95
C LEU A 419 37.50 -12.71 0.21
N ASP A 420 36.75 -12.09 1.10
CA ASP A 420 37.35 -11.43 2.26
C ASP A 420 38.17 -12.43 3.09
N ASN A 421 39.41 -12.04 3.39
CA ASN A 421 40.33 -12.90 4.11
C ASN A 421 39.79 -13.35 5.48
N ARG A 422 38.88 -12.59 6.06
CA ARG A 422 38.19 -12.94 7.31
C ARG A 422 37.32 -14.19 7.23
N TYR A 423 36.94 -14.66 6.04
CA TYR A 423 36.29 -15.95 5.85
C TYR A 423 37.23 -17.14 5.90
N ILE A 424 38.52 -16.94 5.64
CA ILE A 424 39.47 -18.00 5.32
C ILE A 424 40.54 -18.17 6.40
N THR A 425 40.84 -17.11 7.15
CA THR A 425 41.85 -17.14 8.22
C THR A 425 41.21 -17.46 9.56
N PRO A 426 41.51 -18.63 10.15
CA PRO A 426 41.09 -18.95 11.52
C PRO A 426 41.83 -18.07 12.52
#